data_c5d2c6848855e7a298aa39b62be4bedd
#
_entry.id   c5d2c6848855e7a298aa39b62be4bedd
#
_cell.length_a   1.000
_cell.length_b   1.000
_cell.length_c   1.000
_cell.angle_alpha   90.00
_cell.angle_beta   90.00
_cell.angle_gamma   90.00
#
_symmetry.space_group_name_H-M   'P 1'
#
loop_
_entity.id
_entity.type
_entity.pdbx_description
1 polymer ?
#
loop_
_entity_poly.entity_id
_entity_poly.type
_entity_poly.pdbx_seq_one_letter_code
_entity_poly.pdbx_strand_id
1 'polypeptide(L)'
;LNDYAKSHERQTTMDFHHQLKGAILDAVDEGLIERDPTRKAIIKGKKPRHKKIKYLNQFELHKLLSDLNLSQEINWDWFILLVAKTGMRFSEALAITPKDFDFSKQSLSINKTWDYKGGGGFMPTKNQSSVRKIQIDWQLIIQFSTLVKDLPEDEPIFVSEKVYNSTVNDILTRHCK
;
A
#
# COMPACT_ATOMS: atom_id res chain seq x y z
N LEU A 1 -8.85 -15.57 -24.94
CA LEU A 1 -7.96 -15.96 -23.83
C LEU A 1 -6.59 -16.41 -24.33
N ASN A 2 -6.55 -17.30 -25.34
CA ASN A 2 -5.29 -17.81 -25.87
C ASN A 2 -4.38 -16.74 -26.49
N ASP A 3 -4.95 -15.75 -27.18
CA ASP A 3 -4.17 -14.65 -27.74
C ASP A 3 -3.65 -13.68 -26.65
N TYR A 4 -4.46 -13.42 -25.65
CA TYR A 4 -4.04 -12.66 -24.47
C TYR A 4 -2.87 -13.36 -23.73
N ALA A 5 -2.92 -14.66 -23.60
CA ALA A 5 -1.88 -15.49 -22.97
C ALA A 5 -0.53 -15.46 -23.70
N LYS A 6 -0.50 -15.13 -25.00
CA LYS A 6 0.75 -15.00 -25.78
C LYS A 6 1.60 -13.79 -25.35
N SER A 7 0.96 -12.71 -24.89
CA SER A 7 1.60 -11.46 -24.50
C SER A 7 1.76 -11.26 -22.99
N HIS A 8 0.94 -11.94 -22.18
CA HIS A 8 0.85 -11.73 -20.73
C HIS A 8 1.39 -12.90 -19.91
N GLU A 9 1.78 -12.63 -18.66
CA GLU A 9 2.16 -13.68 -17.71
C GLU A 9 0.94 -14.52 -17.30
N ARG A 10 1.20 -15.76 -16.90
CA ARG A 10 0.14 -16.70 -16.53
C ARG A 10 -0.78 -16.16 -15.43
N GLN A 11 -0.23 -15.46 -14.43
CA GLN A 11 -1.03 -14.86 -13.34
C GLN A 11 -2.00 -13.81 -13.89
N THR A 12 -1.53 -12.88 -14.70
CA THR A 12 -2.36 -11.83 -15.33
C THR A 12 -3.45 -12.45 -16.22
N THR A 13 -3.10 -13.52 -16.95
CA THR A 13 -4.08 -14.23 -17.78
C THR A 13 -5.12 -14.95 -16.92
N MET A 14 -4.74 -15.47 -15.77
CA MET A 14 -5.65 -16.11 -14.81
C MET A 14 -6.61 -15.09 -14.18
N ASP A 15 -6.11 -13.92 -13.80
CA ASP A 15 -6.94 -12.84 -13.22
C ASP A 15 -7.97 -12.35 -14.25
N PHE A 16 -7.55 -12.17 -15.51
CA PHE A 16 -8.47 -11.83 -16.60
C PHE A 16 -9.51 -12.94 -16.85
N HIS A 17 -9.09 -14.21 -16.82
CA HIS A 17 -10.03 -15.33 -16.96
C HIS A 17 -11.06 -15.37 -15.82
N HIS A 18 -10.66 -15.10 -14.59
CA HIS A 18 -11.58 -15.07 -13.44
C HIS A 18 -12.67 -13.99 -13.60
N GLN A 19 -12.31 -12.80 -14.07
CA GLN A 19 -13.26 -11.73 -14.34
C GLN A 19 -14.22 -12.10 -15.48
N LEU A 20 -13.69 -12.62 -16.59
CA LEU A 20 -14.48 -13.08 -17.71
C LEU A 20 -15.41 -14.22 -17.33
N LYS A 21 -14.93 -15.17 -16.51
CA LYS A 21 -15.73 -16.31 -16.05
C LYS A 21 -16.90 -15.86 -15.18
N GLY A 22 -16.73 -14.83 -14.33
CA GLY A 22 -17.82 -14.26 -13.56
C GLY A 22 -18.98 -13.81 -14.48
N ALA A 23 -18.69 -12.97 -15.45
CA ALA A 23 -19.69 -12.49 -16.42
C ALA A 23 -20.34 -13.64 -17.25
N ILE A 24 -19.58 -14.68 -17.57
CA ILE A 24 -20.12 -15.86 -18.30
C ILE A 24 -21.07 -16.66 -17.40
N LEU A 25 -20.74 -16.83 -16.12
CA LEU A 25 -21.62 -17.53 -15.19
C LEU A 25 -22.91 -16.76 -14.94
N ASP A 26 -22.86 -15.45 -14.83
CA ASP A 26 -24.06 -14.59 -14.75
C ASP A 26 -24.94 -14.80 -15.99
N ALA A 27 -24.35 -14.84 -17.19
CA ALA A 27 -25.09 -15.09 -18.43
C ALA A 27 -25.68 -16.51 -18.52
N VAL A 28 -25.05 -17.52 -17.89
CA VAL A 28 -25.63 -18.88 -17.77
C VAL A 28 -26.83 -18.84 -16.80
N ASP A 29 -26.69 -18.17 -15.67
CA ASP A 29 -27.74 -18.08 -14.65
C ASP A 29 -28.96 -17.29 -15.15
N GLU A 30 -28.74 -16.30 -16.01
CA GLU A 30 -29.80 -15.53 -16.70
C GLU A 30 -30.39 -16.29 -17.92
N GLY A 31 -29.87 -17.46 -18.25
CA GLY A 31 -30.34 -18.27 -19.37
C GLY A 31 -29.94 -17.75 -20.77
N LEU A 32 -29.01 -16.79 -20.86
CA LEU A 32 -28.49 -16.24 -22.11
C LEU A 32 -27.56 -17.22 -22.81
N ILE A 33 -26.88 -18.08 -22.07
CA ILE A 33 -26.05 -19.19 -22.57
C ILE A 33 -26.42 -20.49 -21.84
N GLU A 34 -26.50 -21.58 -22.58
CA GLU A 34 -26.90 -22.86 -21.97
C GLU A 34 -25.85 -23.49 -21.06
N ARG A 35 -24.55 -23.22 -21.32
CA ARG A 35 -23.44 -23.88 -20.61
C ARG A 35 -22.24 -22.95 -20.49
N ASP A 36 -21.50 -23.08 -19.39
CA ASP A 36 -20.22 -22.38 -19.19
C ASP A 36 -19.15 -22.93 -20.16
N PRO A 37 -18.75 -22.15 -21.20
CA PRO A 37 -17.71 -22.58 -22.14
C PRO A 37 -16.31 -22.56 -21.52
N THR A 38 -16.15 -21.95 -20.33
CA THR A 38 -14.86 -21.81 -19.65
C THR A 38 -14.56 -22.97 -18.70
N ARG A 39 -15.51 -23.90 -18.48
CA ARG A 39 -15.40 -24.98 -17.48
C ARG A 39 -14.12 -25.83 -17.63
N LYS A 40 -13.65 -26.02 -18.87
CA LYS A 40 -12.45 -26.84 -19.19
C LYS A 40 -11.28 -25.97 -19.69
N ALA A 41 -11.32 -24.66 -19.49
CA ALA A 41 -10.26 -23.78 -19.96
C ALA A 41 -8.94 -24.01 -19.19
N ILE A 42 -7.88 -24.31 -19.93
CA ILE A 42 -6.53 -24.43 -19.39
C ILE A 42 -5.86 -23.07 -19.51
N ILE A 43 -5.57 -22.44 -18.38
CA ILE A 43 -4.95 -21.13 -18.35
C ILE A 43 -3.46 -21.24 -18.64
N LYS A 44 -3.06 -20.73 -19.80
CA LYS A 44 -1.68 -20.60 -20.24
C LYS A 44 -1.21 -19.15 -20.00
N GLY A 45 0.05 -18.88 -20.29
CA GLY A 45 0.66 -17.54 -20.21
C GLY A 45 2.18 -17.66 -20.16
N LYS A 46 2.85 -16.51 -20.31
CA LYS A 46 4.30 -16.47 -20.20
C LYS A 46 4.75 -16.81 -18.78
N LYS A 47 5.91 -17.43 -18.66
CA LYS A 47 6.58 -17.59 -17.36
C LYS A 47 6.94 -16.20 -16.81
N PRO A 48 6.83 -15.96 -15.50
CA PRO A 48 7.28 -14.69 -14.92
C PRO A 48 8.75 -14.47 -15.24
N ARG A 49 9.08 -13.26 -15.71
CA ARG A 49 10.45 -12.91 -16.16
C ARG A 49 11.46 -13.00 -15.03
N HIS A 50 11.06 -12.66 -13.79
CA HIS A 50 11.87 -12.81 -12.59
C HIS A 50 10.97 -13.04 -11.37
N LYS A 51 11.40 -13.90 -10.44
CA LYS A 51 10.87 -13.87 -9.07
C LYS A 51 11.49 -12.64 -8.39
N LYS A 52 10.83 -11.49 -8.48
CA LYS A 52 11.23 -10.33 -7.67
C LYS A 52 10.98 -10.67 -6.22
N ILE A 53 12.03 -10.63 -5.41
CA ILE A 53 11.91 -10.62 -3.95
C ILE A 53 11.10 -9.37 -3.60
N LYS A 54 9.99 -9.55 -2.89
CA LYS A 54 9.04 -8.47 -2.53
C LYS A 54 9.11 -8.10 -1.05
N TYR A 55 10.16 -8.48 -0.38
CA TYR A 55 10.37 -8.23 1.05
C TYR A 55 11.86 -7.99 1.31
N LEU A 56 12.14 -7.24 2.35
CA LEU A 56 13.46 -7.09 2.91
C LEU A 56 13.63 -8.11 4.04
N ASN A 57 14.80 -8.74 4.12
CA ASN A 57 15.14 -9.49 5.33
C ASN A 57 15.48 -8.52 6.49
N GLN A 58 15.66 -9.04 7.69
CA GLN A 58 15.87 -8.23 8.88
C GLN A 58 17.15 -7.37 8.79
N PHE A 59 18.21 -7.91 8.20
CA PHE A 59 19.48 -7.19 8.01
C PHE A 59 19.32 -6.04 7.00
N GLU A 60 18.69 -6.32 5.87
CA GLU A 60 18.41 -5.32 4.83
C GLU A 60 17.49 -4.20 5.35
N LEU A 61 16.47 -4.56 6.14
CA LEU A 61 15.61 -3.57 6.78
C LEU A 61 16.39 -2.72 7.78
N HIS A 62 17.26 -3.31 8.57
CA HIS A 62 18.09 -2.58 9.55
C HIS A 62 19.03 -1.60 8.83
N LYS A 63 19.67 -2.04 7.75
CA LYS A 63 20.53 -1.19 6.93
C LYS A 63 19.73 -0.02 6.34
N LEU A 64 18.58 -0.29 5.73
CA LEU A 64 17.70 0.76 5.20
C LEU A 64 17.36 1.81 6.28
N LEU A 65 16.95 1.36 7.47
CA LEU A 65 16.57 2.28 8.54
C LEU A 65 17.75 3.10 9.08
N SER A 66 18.98 2.57 9.07
CA SER A 66 20.18 3.31 9.48
C SER A 66 20.65 4.33 8.44
N ASP A 67 20.29 4.15 7.17
CA ASP A 67 20.66 5.05 6.07
C ASP A 67 19.65 6.22 5.89
N LEU A 68 18.53 6.22 6.63
CA LEU A 68 17.53 7.29 6.56
C LEU A 68 18.04 8.62 7.11
N ASN A 69 17.81 9.70 6.39
CA ASN A 69 18.11 11.07 6.85
C ASN A 69 16.93 11.64 7.65
N LEU A 70 16.93 11.41 8.95
CA LEU A 70 15.92 11.89 9.89
C LEU A 70 16.27 13.29 10.39
N SER A 71 16.13 14.27 9.49
CA SER A 71 16.33 15.69 9.82
C SER A 71 15.19 16.24 10.72
N GLN A 72 15.33 17.48 11.18
CA GLN A 72 14.26 18.17 11.93
C GLN A 72 13.05 18.52 11.05
N GLU A 73 13.24 18.56 9.75
CA GLU A 73 12.18 18.81 8.78
C GLU A 73 11.54 17.51 8.32
N ILE A 74 10.21 17.54 8.11
CA ILE A 74 9.46 16.40 7.60
C ILE A 74 9.90 16.11 6.17
N ASN A 75 10.29 14.87 5.95
CA ASN A 75 10.69 14.37 4.64
C ASN A 75 10.19 12.93 4.42
N TRP A 76 10.46 12.38 3.25
CA TRP A 76 10.03 11.02 2.91
C TRP A 76 10.76 9.93 3.70
N ASP A 77 11.89 10.20 4.30
CA ASP A 77 12.60 9.24 5.16
C ASP A 77 11.84 9.02 6.47
N TRP A 78 11.20 10.06 7.02
CA TRP A 78 10.26 9.92 8.13
C TRP A 78 9.04 9.07 7.76
N PHE A 79 8.52 9.22 6.54
CA PHE A 79 7.44 8.39 6.03
C PHE A 79 7.87 6.92 5.94
N ILE A 80 9.05 6.65 5.37
CA ILE A 80 9.61 5.30 5.25
C ILE A 80 9.80 4.67 6.63
N LEU A 81 10.36 5.42 7.59
CA LEU A 81 10.52 4.97 8.97
C LEU A 81 9.16 4.57 9.58
N LEU A 82 8.15 5.44 9.45
CA LEU A 82 6.83 5.18 9.99
C LEU A 82 6.21 3.91 9.39
N VAL A 83 6.24 3.77 8.08
CA VAL A 83 5.71 2.58 7.39
C VAL A 83 6.46 1.31 7.79
N ALA A 84 7.79 1.36 7.84
CA ALA A 84 8.63 0.21 8.22
C ALA A 84 8.37 -0.26 9.65
N LYS A 85 8.17 0.67 10.58
CA LYS A 85 7.92 0.37 12.01
C LYS A 85 6.49 -0.05 12.32
N THR A 86 5.52 0.35 11.49
CA THR A 86 4.09 0.16 11.78
C THR A 86 3.40 -0.85 10.88
N GLY A 87 3.97 -1.16 9.72
CA GLY A 87 3.35 -2.03 8.71
C GLY A 87 2.07 -1.46 8.09
N MET A 88 1.87 -0.16 8.14
CA MET A 88 0.71 0.50 7.51
C MET A 88 0.76 0.39 5.99
N ARG A 89 -0.43 0.39 5.37
CA ARG A 89 -0.53 0.54 3.92
C ARG A 89 -0.11 1.96 3.50
N PHE A 90 0.43 2.08 2.29
CA PHE A 90 0.88 3.37 1.74
C PHE A 90 -0.17 4.48 1.89
N SER A 91 -1.42 4.23 1.47
CA SER A 91 -2.50 5.21 1.56
C SER A 91 -2.96 5.51 3.00
N GLU A 92 -2.81 4.57 3.93
CA GLU A 92 -3.07 4.79 5.37
C GLU A 92 -2.00 5.73 5.95
N ALA A 93 -0.73 5.47 5.65
CA ALA A 93 0.39 6.27 6.14
C ALA A 93 0.38 7.71 5.59
N LEU A 94 -0.05 7.92 4.34
CA LEU A 94 -0.24 9.26 3.78
C LEU A 94 -1.34 10.05 4.49
N ALA A 95 -2.35 9.37 5.04
CA ALA A 95 -3.48 10.02 5.72
C ALA A 95 -3.23 10.30 7.20
N ILE A 96 -2.08 9.91 7.76
CA ILE A 96 -1.80 10.12 9.18
C ILE A 96 -1.66 11.60 9.49
N THR A 97 -2.35 12.01 10.56
CA THR A 97 -2.33 13.38 11.11
C THR A 97 -1.73 13.36 12.53
N PRO A 98 -1.27 14.49 13.07
CA PRO A 98 -0.80 14.57 14.46
C PRO A 98 -1.83 14.03 15.47
N LYS A 99 -3.12 14.28 15.26
CA LYS A 99 -4.23 13.82 16.10
C LYS A 99 -4.40 12.30 16.18
N ASP A 100 -3.88 11.56 15.20
CA ASP A 100 -3.96 10.10 15.21
C ASP A 100 -3.02 9.45 16.22
N PHE A 101 -2.01 10.19 16.71
CA PHE A 101 -1.08 9.75 17.74
C PHE A 101 -1.66 9.95 19.14
N ASP A 102 -1.68 8.90 19.94
CA ASP A 102 -1.85 8.97 21.39
C ASP A 102 -0.48 8.76 22.03
N PHE A 103 0.24 9.87 22.23
CA PHE A 103 1.60 9.87 22.77
C PHE A 103 1.66 9.29 24.19
N SER A 104 0.60 9.47 24.99
CA SER A 104 0.53 8.99 26.37
C SER A 104 0.36 7.47 26.43
N LYS A 105 -0.40 6.89 25.49
CA LYS A 105 -0.64 5.46 25.39
C LYS A 105 0.29 4.75 24.40
N GLN A 106 1.21 5.49 23.78
CA GLN A 106 2.13 4.98 22.75
C GLN A 106 1.41 4.24 21.63
N SER A 107 0.32 4.80 21.15
CA SER A 107 -0.51 4.17 20.12
C SER A 107 -0.84 5.11 18.97
N LEU A 108 -1.09 4.53 17.81
CA LEU A 108 -1.48 5.20 16.57
C LEU A 108 -2.81 4.64 16.08
N SER A 109 -3.74 5.54 15.80
CA SER A 109 -5.05 5.20 15.25
C SER A 109 -5.01 5.22 13.73
N ILE A 110 -5.42 4.13 13.09
CA ILE A 110 -5.53 4.01 11.64
C ILE A 110 -7.00 3.88 11.30
N ASN A 111 -7.61 4.95 10.79
CA ASN A 111 -9.05 5.06 10.57
C ASN A 111 -9.44 5.67 9.23
N LYS A 112 -8.46 6.12 8.45
CA LYS A 112 -8.66 6.80 7.16
C LYS A 112 -7.53 6.48 6.18
N THR A 113 -7.71 6.84 4.92
CA THR A 113 -6.72 6.71 3.85
C THR A 113 -6.66 8.02 3.06
N TRP A 114 -5.60 8.20 2.30
CA TRP A 114 -5.42 9.35 1.40
C TRP A 114 -5.68 8.93 -0.04
N ASP A 115 -6.49 9.72 -0.76
CA ASP A 115 -6.72 9.51 -2.20
C ASP A 115 -5.56 10.06 -3.04
N TYR A 116 -4.47 9.34 -3.07
CA TYR A 116 -3.29 9.73 -3.85
C TYR A 116 -3.45 9.53 -5.36
N LYS A 117 -4.50 8.82 -5.83
CA LYS A 117 -4.77 8.57 -7.26
C LYS A 117 -5.72 9.58 -7.86
N GLY A 118 -6.76 9.97 -7.12
CA GLY A 118 -7.85 10.81 -7.61
C GLY A 118 -7.55 12.30 -7.61
N GLY A 119 -6.94 12.82 -6.59
CA GLY A 119 -6.73 14.28 -6.49
C GLY A 119 -6.35 14.74 -5.09
N GLY A 120 -6.17 13.82 -4.17
CA GLY A 120 -5.92 14.09 -2.76
C GLY A 120 -7.21 14.09 -1.93
N GLY A 121 -7.02 14.19 -0.62
CA GLY A 121 -8.11 14.21 0.34
C GLY A 121 -8.26 12.91 1.14
N PHE A 122 -8.93 13.02 2.27
CA PHE A 122 -9.21 11.90 3.15
C PHE A 122 -10.31 11.02 2.59
N MET A 123 -10.11 9.72 2.66
CA MET A 123 -11.07 8.70 2.27
C MET A 123 -11.26 7.68 3.40
N PRO A 124 -12.42 7.03 3.51
CA PRO A 124 -12.59 5.93 4.45
C PRO A 124 -11.65 4.78 4.11
N THR A 125 -11.35 3.95 5.10
CA THR A 125 -10.63 2.69 4.87
C THR A 125 -11.46 1.74 4.00
N LYS A 126 -10.77 0.84 3.27
CA LYS A 126 -11.42 -0.09 2.32
C LYS A 126 -12.56 -0.90 2.96
N ASN A 127 -12.45 -1.24 4.24
CA ASN A 127 -13.45 -1.96 5.01
C ASN A 127 -13.27 -1.63 6.51
N GLN A 128 -14.31 -1.91 7.30
CA GLN A 128 -14.31 -1.61 8.72
C GLN A 128 -13.22 -2.35 9.51
N SER A 129 -12.84 -3.54 9.09
CA SER A 129 -11.75 -4.31 9.71
C SER A 129 -10.36 -3.69 9.50
N SER A 130 -10.23 -2.71 8.62
CA SER A 130 -8.98 -1.95 8.42
C SER A 130 -8.82 -0.83 9.47
N VAL A 131 -9.90 -0.42 10.14
CA VAL A 131 -9.84 0.53 11.26
C VAL A 131 -9.22 -0.19 12.45
N ARG A 132 -8.10 0.32 12.93
CA ARG A 132 -7.35 -0.31 14.02
C ARG A 132 -6.50 0.70 14.77
N LYS A 133 -6.15 0.36 16.01
CA LYS A 133 -5.07 0.99 16.77
C LYS A 133 -3.88 0.05 16.83
N ILE A 134 -2.70 0.60 16.65
CA ILE A 134 -1.44 -0.14 16.76
C ILE A 134 -0.59 0.44 17.88
N GLN A 135 0.13 -0.42 18.57
CA GLN A 135 1.12 0.00 19.54
C GLN A 135 2.40 0.41 18.81
N ILE A 136 3.02 1.51 19.25
CA ILE A 136 4.25 2.04 18.66
C ILE A 136 5.34 1.99 19.71
N ASP A 137 6.58 1.73 19.28
CA ASP A 137 7.72 1.78 20.17
C ASP A 137 7.98 3.20 20.71
N TRP A 138 8.52 3.29 21.91
CA TRP A 138 8.74 4.55 22.63
C TRP A 138 9.70 5.49 21.88
N GLN A 139 10.67 4.96 21.12
CA GLN A 139 11.61 5.77 20.37
C GLN A 139 10.90 6.51 19.23
N LEU A 140 10.04 5.80 18.49
CA LEU A 140 9.23 6.39 17.43
C LEU A 140 8.27 7.46 18.00
N ILE A 141 7.67 7.20 19.15
CA ILE A 141 6.79 8.14 19.86
C ILE A 141 7.52 9.44 20.20
N ILE A 142 8.72 9.38 20.79
CA ILE A 142 9.50 10.56 21.13
C ILE A 142 9.87 11.35 19.86
N GLN A 143 10.35 10.66 18.84
CA GLN A 143 10.72 11.30 17.58
C GLN A 143 9.54 12.02 16.94
N PHE A 144 8.39 11.34 16.83
CA PHE A 144 7.20 11.94 16.23
C PHE A 144 6.57 13.02 17.11
N SER A 145 6.62 12.92 18.43
CA SER A 145 6.11 13.99 19.31
C SER A 145 6.83 15.33 19.10
N THR A 146 8.11 15.27 18.80
CA THR A 146 8.90 16.46 18.46
C THR A 146 8.63 16.94 17.03
N LEU A 147 8.57 16.00 16.08
CA LEU A 147 8.41 16.28 14.65
C LEU A 147 7.06 16.93 14.32
N VAL A 148 5.97 16.52 14.99
CA VAL A 148 4.62 17.00 14.68
C VAL A 148 4.13 18.11 15.59
N LYS A 149 4.96 18.57 16.54
CA LYS A 149 4.57 19.52 17.60
C LYS A 149 3.91 20.81 17.10
N ASP A 150 4.43 21.33 16.01
CA ASP A 150 4.00 22.63 15.45
C ASP A 150 3.12 22.45 14.20
N LEU A 151 2.65 21.23 13.91
CA LEU A 151 1.78 20.95 12.77
C LEU A 151 0.30 21.08 13.15
N PRO A 152 -0.56 21.43 12.17
CA PRO A 152 -2.01 21.36 12.32
C PRO A 152 -2.46 19.94 12.68
N GLU A 153 -3.29 19.80 13.71
CA GLU A 153 -3.70 18.50 14.24
C GLU A 153 -4.48 17.61 13.25
N ASP A 154 -5.24 18.24 12.37
CA ASP A 154 -6.16 17.57 11.44
C ASP A 154 -5.63 17.48 10.00
N GLU A 155 -4.41 17.96 9.73
CA GLU A 155 -3.79 17.89 8.41
C GLU A 155 -2.83 16.70 8.29
N PRO A 156 -2.68 16.12 7.07
CA PRO A 156 -1.74 15.02 6.86
C PRO A 156 -0.30 15.48 7.08
N ILE A 157 0.49 14.65 7.75
CA ILE A 157 1.89 14.98 8.08
C ILE A 157 2.79 15.05 6.83
N PHE A 158 2.56 14.17 5.84
CA PHE A 158 3.50 13.94 4.75
C PHE A 158 3.06 14.50 3.40
N VAL A 159 1.81 14.91 3.26
CA VAL A 159 1.24 15.33 1.98
C VAL A 159 0.33 16.52 2.15
N SER A 160 0.44 17.49 1.25
CA SER A 160 -0.51 18.60 1.09
C SER A 160 -1.28 18.49 -0.23
N GLU A 161 -0.73 17.73 -1.19
CA GLU A 161 -1.22 17.64 -2.56
C GLU A 161 -1.15 16.19 -3.08
N LYS A 162 -1.33 16.03 -4.40
CA LYS A 162 -1.22 14.75 -5.09
C LYS A 162 0.20 14.18 -5.04
N VAL A 163 0.33 12.95 -4.57
CA VAL A 163 1.61 12.23 -4.49
C VAL A 163 1.59 10.98 -5.36
N TYR A 164 2.69 10.73 -6.05
CA TYR A 164 2.86 9.52 -6.86
C TYR A 164 3.63 8.45 -6.09
N ASN A 165 3.18 7.20 -6.16
CA ASN A 165 3.91 6.06 -5.60
C ASN A 165 5.35 5.96 -6.11
N SER A 166 5.62 6.42 -7.33
CA SER A 166 6.96 6.46 -7.92
C SER A 166 7.93 7.29 -7.08
N THR A 167 7.48 8.40 -6.48
CA THR A 167 8.32 9.27 -5.66
C THR A 167 8.98 8.50 -4.50
N VAL A 168 8.17 7.75 -3.73
CA VAL A 168 8.70 6.97 -2.60
C VAL A 168 9.52 5.76 -3.07
N ASN A 169 9.11 5.12 -4.17
CA ASN A 169 9.88 4.02 -4.76
C ASN A 169 11.25 4.46 -5.27
N ASP A 170 11.36 5.66 -5.83
CA ASP A 170 12.63 6.23 -6.29
C ASP A 170 13.56 6.56 -5.11
N ILE A 171 13.00 7.02 -3.99
CA ILE A 171 13.74 7.26 -2.76
C ILE A 171 14.22 5.93 -2.17
N LEU A 172 13.35 4.93 -2.03
CA LEU A 172 13.72 3.59 -1.58
C LEU A 172 14.81 2.97 -2.46
N THR A 173 14.73 3.16 -3.78
CA THR A 173 15.74 2.66 -4.73
C THR A 173 17.11 3.32 -4.51
N ARG A 174 17.15 4.57 -4.05
CA ARG A 174 18.41 5.26 -3.72
C ARG A 174 19.05 4.70 -2.46
N HIS A 175 18.27 4.42 -1.43
CA HIS A 175 18.76 3.81 -0.19
C HIS A 175 19.17 2.33 -0.34
N CYS A 176 18.62 1.62 -1.33
CA CYS A 176 18.92 0.20 -1.58
C CYS A 176 20.08 -0.02 -2.57
N LYS A 177 20.79 1.02 -2.99
CA LYS A 177 22.01 0.93 -3.82
C LYS A 177 23.25 0.94 -2.96
#